data_27c80810abbeff29112a271534f22c13
#
_entry.id   27c80810abbeff29112a271534f22c13
#
_cell.length_a   1.000
_cell.length_b   1.000
_cell.length_c   1.000
_cell.angle_alpha   90.00
_cell.angle_beta   90.00
_cell.angle_gamma   90.00
#
_symmetry.space_group_name_H-M   'P 1'
#
loop_
_entity.id
_entity.type
_entity.pdbx_description
1 polymer ?
#
loop_
_entity_poly.entity_id
_entity_poly.type
_entity_poly.pdbx_seq_one_letter_code
_entity_poly.pdbx_strand_id
1 'polypeptide(L)'
;DTAISAVTVSELFAGIRSAQQREKVKELVESYRILPFDADSGELAGDYLQKFRKSHSLNISDAAIAATARIHELILITLNLKHFPMFPGLKRPY
;
A
#
# COMPACT_ATOMS: atom_id res chain seq x y z
N ASP A 1 7.32 -13.80 2.25
CA ASP A 1 6.60 -13.20 3.36
C ASP A 1 5.68 -12.10 2.86
N THR A 2 4.43 -12.10 3.32
CA THR A 2 3.40 -11.18 2.87
C THR A 2 3.06 -10.18 3.98
N ALA A 3 2.95 -8.91 3.60
CA ALA A 3 2.69 -7.83 4.54
C ALA A 3 1.80 -6.78 3.89
N ILE A 4 1.34 -5.80 4.68
CA ILE A 4 0.66 -4.63 4.16
C ILE A 4 1.36 -3.37 4.68
N SER A 5 1.24 -2.29 3.92
CA SER A 5 1.83 -1.02 4.33
C SER A 5 0.90 -0.28 5.30
N ALA A 6 1.49 0.59 6.12
CA ALA A 6 0.71 1.46 6.99
C ALA A 6 -0.27 2.34 6.18
N VAL A 7 0.11 2.71 4.96
CA VAL A 7 -0.77 3.48 4.06
C VAL A 7 -1.99 2.66 3.66
N THR A 8 -1.81 1.37 3.37
CA THR A 8 -2.93 0.47 3.06
C THR A 8 -3.88 0.34 4.26
N VAL A 9 -3.35 0.30 5.48
CA VAL A 9 -4.18 0.30 6.68
C VAL A 9 -5.10 1.53 6.68
N SER A 10 -4.56 2.70 6.38
CA SER A 10 -5.36 3.93 6.30
C SER A 10 -6.48 3.83 5.27
N GLU A 11 -6.18 3.28 4.11
CA GLU A 11 -7.18 3.09 3.05
C GLU A 11 -8.31 2.16 3.49
N LEU A 12 -7.95 1.07 4.17
CA LEU A 12 -8.94 0.11 4.67
C LEU A 12 -9.86 0.75 5.69
N PHE A 13 -9.31 1.50 6.65
CA PHE A 13 -10.13 2.17 7.66
C PHE A 13 -10.96 3.30 7.07
N ALA A 14 -10.46 4.00 6.06
CA ALA A 14 -11.21 5.08 5.41
C ALA A 14 -12.48 4.60 4.72
N GLY A 15 -12.53 3.33 4.30
CA GLY A 15 -13.69 2.76 3.62
C GLY A 15 -14.77 2.20 4.54
N ILE A 16 -14.57 2.24 5.86
CA ILE A 16 -15.50 1.65 6.83
C ILE A 16 -16.77 2.47 6.93
N ARG A 17 -17.93 1.78 6.97
CA ARG A 17 -19.25 2.42 7.07
C ARG A 17 -20.06 1.98 8.29
N SER A 18 -19.57 1.01 9.06
CA SER A 18 -20.30 0.50 10.22
C SER A 18 -19.33 -0.04 11.28
N ALA A 19 -19.83 -0.17 12.50
CA ALA A 19 -19.05 -0.75 13.59
C ALA A 19 -18.68 -2.20 13.32
N GLN A 20 -19.55 -2.96 12.67
CA GLN A 20 -19.26 -4.34 12.30
C GLN A 20 -18.14 -4.43 11.29
N GLN A 21 -18.16 -3.55 10.29
CA GLN A 21 -17.08 -3.50 9.30
C GLN A 21 -15.75 -3.12 9.96
N ARG A 22 -15.79 -2.21 10.94
CA ARG A 22 -14.59 -1.79 11.65
C ARG A 22 -13.93 -2.96 12.37
N GLU A 23 -14.72 -3.80 13.04
CA GLU A 23 -14.18 -4.97 13.73
C GLU A 23 -13.54 -5.96 12.76
N LYS A 24 -14.18 -6.19 11.60
CA LYS A 24 -13.61 -7.07 10.59
C LYS A 24 -12.31 -6.54 10.01
N VAL A 25 -12.23 -5.23 9.77
CA VAL A 25 -11.00 -4.61 9.27
C VAL A 25 -9.89 -4.71 10.29
N LYS A 26 -10.20 -4.47 11.58
CA LYS A 26 -9.22 -4.63 12.65
C LYS A 26 -8.65 -6.04 12.71
N GLU A 27 -9.51 -7.05 12.63
CA GLU A 27 -9.07 -8.44 12.62
C GLU A 27 -8.17 -8.73 11.41
N LEU A 28 -8.55 -8.23 10.25
CA LEU A 28 -7.76 -8.41 9.03
C LEU A 28 -6.38 -7.78 9.17
N VAL A 29 -6.32 -6.54 9.64
CA VAL A 29 -5.07 -5.81 9.83
C VAL A 29 -4.16 -6.51 10.83
N GLU A 30 -4.75 -7.00 11.94
CA GLU A 30 -3.99 -7.70 12.97
C GLU A 30 -3.40 -9.03 12.48
N SER A 31 -3.94 -9.60 11.40
CA SER A 31 -3.43 -10.86 10.84
C SER A 31 -2.22 -10.68 9.93
N TYR A 32 -1.87 -9.43 9.58
CA TYR A 32 -0.75 -9.15 8.70
C TYR A 32 0.38 -8.43 9.41
N ARG A 33 1.58 -8.60 8.89
CA ARG A 33 2.72 -7.78 9.26
C ARG A 33 2.55 -6.40 8.64
N ILE A 34 2.68 -5.36 9.45
CA ILE A 34 2.52 -3.97 9.00
C ILE A 34 3.89 -3.33 8.79
N LEU A 35 4.11 -2.76 7.62
CA LEU A 35 5.35 -2.07 7.30
C LEU A 35 5.14 -0.56 7.37
N PRO A 36 6.00 0.16 8.10
CA PRO A 36 5.84 1.61 8.26
C PRO A 36 6.20 2.37 7.00
N PHE A 37 5.66 3.58 6.89
CA PHE A 37 6.05 4.54 5.85
C PHE A 37 7.00 5.54 6.49
N ASP A 38 8.28 5.35 6.29
CA ASP A 38 9.34 6.16 6.90
C ASP A 38 9.96 7.13 5.89
N ALA A 39 11.04 7.82 6.30
CA ALA A 39 11.67 8.82 5.46
C ALA A 39 12.23 8.23 4.15
N ASP A 40 12.84 7.05 4.22
CA ASP A 40 13.38 6.40 3.03
C ASP A 40 12.26 6.01 2.06
N SER A 41 11.16 5.50 2.57
CA SER A 41 9.97 5.20 1.77
C SER A 41 9.41 6.47 1.14
N GLY A 42 9.39 7.56 1.89
CA GLY A 42 8.91 8.85 1.40
C GLY A 42 9.75 9.39 0.24
N GLU A 43 11.06 9.31 0.36
CA GLU A 43 11.97 9.73 -0.71
C GLU A 43 11.75 8.93 -1.98
N LEU A 44 11.69 7.60 -1.86
CA LEU A 44 11.46 6.73 -3.01
C LEU A 44 10.07 6.96 -3.62
N ALA A 45 9.05 7.16 -2.79
CA ALA A 45 7.71 7.48 -3.27
C ALA A 45 7.71 8.77 -4.10
N GLY A 46 8.45 9.79 -3.65
CA GLY A 46 8.61 11.02 -4.40
C GLY A 46 9.24 10.79 -5.77
N ASP A 47 10.28 9.97 -5.82
CA ASP A 47 10.94 9.62 -7.07
C ASP A 47 9.98 8.91 -8.04
N TYR A 48 9.17 7.99 -7.52
CA TYR A 48 8.17 7.30 -8.34
C TYR A 48 7.12 8.27 -8.89
N LEU A 49 6.67 9.24 -8.07
CA LEU A 49 5.72 10.24 -8.54
C LEU A 49 6.30 11.07 -9.67
N GLN A 50 7.57 11.49 -9.56
CA GLN A 50 8.22 12.23 -10.62
C GLN A 50 8.25 11.43 -11.93
N LYS A 51 8.48 10.13 -11.83
CA LYS A 51 8.67 9.27 -13.01
C LYS A 51 7.35 8.80 -13.62
N PHE A 52 6.37 8.45 -12.80
CA PHE A 52 5.18 7.73 -13.27
C PHE A 52 3.85 8.48 -13.13
N ARG A 53 3.83 9.66 -12.53
CA ARG A 53 2.56 10.37 -12.29
C ARG A 53 1.75 10.57 -13.56
N LYS A 54 2.40 11.02 -14.63
CA LYS A 54 1.72 11.32 -15.90
C LYS A 54 1.42 10.07 -16.72
N SER A 55 2.38 9.15 -16.80
CA SER A 55 2.27 8.00 -17.67
C SER A 55 1.33 6.91 -17.13
N HIS A 56 1.21 6.81 -15.80
CA HIS A 56 0.45 5.73 -15.14
C HIS A 56 -0.60 6.23 -14.16
N SER A 57 -0.89 7.53 -14.16
CA SER A 57 -1.85 8.12 -13.21
C SER A 57 -1.55 7.76 -11.76
N LEU A 58 -0.27 7.68 -11.42
CA LEU A 58 0.16 7.29 -10.08
C LEU A 58 -0.13 8.41 -9.09
N ASN A 59 -0.81 8.11 -7.99
CA ASN A 59 -1.07 9.07 -6.92
C ASN A 59 -0.13 8.83 -5.73
N ILE A 60 -0.20 9.70 -4.72
CA ILE A 60 0.71 9.64 -3.59
C ILE A 60 0.56 8.36 -2.76
N SER A 61 -0.67 7.87 -2.58
CA SER A 61 -0.90 6.61 -1.86
C SER A 61 -0.30 5.43 -2.60
N ASP A 62 -0.49 5.37 -3.91
CA ASP A 62 0.06 4.31 -4.74
C ASP A 62 1.59 4.32 -4.69
N ALA A 63 2.19 5.50 -4.80
CA ALA A 63 3.64 5.64 -4.73
C ALA A 63 4.17 5.21 -3.37
N ALA A 64 3.47 5.56 -2.29
CA ALA A 64 3.86 5.19 -0.93
C ALA A 64 3.83 3.67 -0.73
N ILE A 65 2.80 3.00 -1.24
CA ILE A 65 2.68 1.54 -1.15
C ILE A 65 3.81 0.86 -1.93
N ALA A 66 4.05 1.29 -3.17
CA ALA A 66 5.10 0.73 -4.00
C ALA A 66 6.49 0.93 -3.39
N ALA A 67 6.75 2.12 -2.85
CA ALA A 67 8.03 2.43 -2.21
C ALA A 67 8.24 1.57 -0.96
N THR A 68 7.19 1.38 -0.15
CA THR A 68 7.28 0.54 1.04
C THR A 68 7.63 -0.91 0.66
N ALA A 69 6.99 -1.44 -0.37
CA ALA A 69 7.29 -2.78 -0.86
C ALA A 69 8.74 -2.91 -1.30
N ARG A 70 9.23 -1.92 -2.02
CA ARG A 70 10.61 -1.94 -2.54
C ARG A 70 11.64 -1.86 -1.41
N ILE A 71 11.46 -0.94 -0.47
CA ILE A 71 12.39 -0.73 0.64
C ILE A 71 12.52 -2.00 1.50
N HIS A 72 11.42 -2.68 1.75
CA HIS A 72 11.40 -3.87 2.60
C HIS A 72 11.59 -5.17 1.82
N GLU A 73 11.67 -5.10 0.49
CA GLU A 73 11.85 -6.26 -0.38
C GLU A 73 10.82 -7.36 -0.12
N LEU A 74 9.59 -6.96 0.16
CA LEU A 74 8.49 -7.88 0.47
C LEU A 74 7.36 -7.71 -0.52
N ILE A 75 6.55 -8.77 -0.66
CA ILE A 75 5.32 -8.71 -1.44
C ILE A 75 4.26 -8.05 -0.57
N LEU A 76 3.68 -6.94 -1.04
CA LEU A 76 2.61 -6.25 -0.33
C LEU A 76 1.26 -6.54 -0.95
N ILE A 77 0.24 -6.53 -0.09
CA ILE A 77 -1.15 -6.59 -0.51
C ILE A 77 -1.63 -5.18 -0.75
N THR A 78 -2.27 -4.95 -1.90
CA THR A 78 -2.82 -3.65 -2.26
C THR A 78 -4.18 -3.80 -2.91
N LEU A 79 -5.02 -2.76 -2.77
CA LEU A 79 -6.36 -2.73 -3.36
C LEU A 79 -6.34 -2.30 -4.83
N ASN A 80 -5.25 -1.74 -5.32
CA ASN A 80 -5.18 -1.08 -6.64
C ASN A 80 -4.09 -1.65 -7.55
N LEU A 81 -4.10 -2.97 -7.77
CA LEU A 81 -3.09 -3.61 -8.61
C LEU A 81 -2.98 -3.00 -10.01
N LYS A 82 -4.09 -2.54 -10.57
CA LYS A 82 -4.08 -1.97 -11.91
C LYS A 82 -3.20 -0.72 -12.05
N HIS A 83 -2.91 -0.04 -10.94
CA HIS A 83 -2.02 1.12 -10.93
C HIS A 83 -0.55 0.75 -10.81
N PHE A 84 -0.23 -0.53 -10.66
CA PHE A 84 1.13 -0.98 -10.37
C PHE A 84 1.70 -1.99 -11.36
N PRO A 85 1.39 -1.92 -12.66
CA PRO A 85 1.95 -2.90 -13.59
C PRO A 85 3.47 -2.82 -13.71
N MET A 86 4.05 -1.65 -13.37
CA MET A 86 5.50 -1.44 -13.40
C MET A 86 6.20 -1.87 -12.10
N PHE A 87 5.45 -2.29 -11.08
CA PHE A 87 6.00 -2.69 -9.79
C PHE A 87 5.70 -4.16 -9.51
N PRO A 88 6.69 -5.05 -9.58
CA PRO A 88 6.47 -6.44 -9.20
C PRO A 88 6.35 -6.59 -7.68
N GLY A 89 5.76 -7.66 -7.22
CA GLY A 89 5.70 -7.97 -5.80
C GLY A 89 4.47 -7.46 -5.07
N LEU A 90 3.47 -6.93 -5.79
CA LEU A 90 2.23 -6.48 -5.19
C LEU A 90 1.10 -7.46 -5.49
N LYS A 91 0.21 -7.68 -4.53
CA LYS A 91 -0.90 -8.62 -4.64
C LYS A 91 -2.20 -8.02 -4.12
N ARG A 92 -3.32 -8.54 -4.63
CA ARG A 92 -4.62 -8.21 -4.08
C ARG A 92 -4.80 -8.93 -2.74
N PRO A 93 -5.59 -8.35 -1.81
CA PRO A 93 -5.84 -8.98 -0.52
C PRO A 93 -6.76 -10.19 -0.60
N TYR A 94 -7.38 -10.40 -1.72
CA TYR A 94 -8.35 -11.49 -1.92
C TYR A 94 -8.30 -12.02 -3.34
#